data_b9efab0815b69f309bfb815f6bf5bb05
#
_entry.id   b9efab0815b69f309bfb815f6bf5bb05
#
_cell.length_a   1.000
_cell.length_b   1.000
_cell.length_c   1.000
_cell.angle_alpha   90.00
_cell.angle_beta   90.00
_cell.angle_gamma   90.00
#
_symmetry.space_group_name_H-M   'P 1'
#
loop_
_entity.id
_entity.type
_entity.pdbx_description
1 polymer ?
#
loop_
_entity_poly.entity_id
_entity_poly.type
_entity_poly.pdbx_seq_one_letter_code
_entity_poly.pdbx_strand_id
1 'polypeptide(L)'
;NYKSGKIKPLEGAPKITEDIINKCTNIVALAGVEQIQKAINTNADIIISGRSTDTAIIASLPIYHGLNIASAWHGAKIAECGALATNNPNSGVVLLEFDHNGFTITPMCKNTKATPQTVFAHMLYENADPYILLEPGGYLDVSNAKYKKHKKNSVRVEGSKWFHKNPYTLKLEGARLVGFQTISIVLIRDPHYVKNIDKWINKLKKSFYRKTQKSILFDVRLELRIIGKNATLGNLEPLTINNTEVAVMAIFTANKQEKANDSAKLLNPD
;
A
#
# COMPACT_ATOMS: atom_id res chain seq x y z
N ASN A 1 17.02 -10.35 18.39
CA ASN A 1 17.10 -10.68 16.96
C ASN A 1 17.82 -9.58 16.13
N TYR A 2 17.64 -8.29 16.45
CA TYR A 2 18.37 -7.22 15.76
C TYR A 2 19.89 -7.31 16.00
N LYS A 3 20.32 -7.40 17.27
CA LYS A 3 21.75 -7.54 17.63
C LYS A 3 22.41 -8.80 17.08
N SER A 4 21.66 -9.84 16.81
CA SER A 4 22.15 -11.08 16.20
C SER A 4 22.18 -11.04 14.66
N GLY A 5 21.86 -9.91 14.03
CA GLY A 5 21.85 -9.75 12.56
C GLY A 5 20.73 -10.53 11.83
N LYS A 6 19.75 -11.08 12.56
CA LYS A 6 18.63 -11.82 11.97
C LYS A 6 17.57 -10.93 11.34
N ILE A 7 17.54 -9.62 11.68
CA ILE A 7 16.64 -8.65 11.06
C ILE A 7 17.43 -7.91 9.99
N LYS A 8 16.96 -7.97 8.76
CA LYS A 8 17.53 -7.25 7.61
C LYS A 8 16.52 -6.22 7.11
N PRO A 9 16.96 -5.00 6.74
CA PRO A 9 16.06 -4.04 6.10
C PRO A 9 15.61 -4.57 4.74
N LEU A 10 14.38 -4.23 4.35
CA LEU A 10 13.93 -4.43 2.98
C LEU A 10 14.65 -3.45 2.05
N GLU A 11 14.78 -3.82 0.77
CA GLU A 11 15.35 -2.96 -0.24
C GLU A 11 14.56 -1.64 -0.33
N GLY A 12 15.28 -0.51 -0.37
CA GLY A 12 14.67 0.83 -0.37
C GLY A 12 14.07 1.28 0.98
N ALA A 13 14.05 0.42 2.00
CA ALA A 13 13.56 0.80 3.33
C ALA A 13 14.55 1.73 4.07
N PRO A 14 14.05 2.60 4.96
CA PRO A 14 14.90 3.40 5.84
C PRO A 14 15.83 2.52 6.68
N LYS A 15 17.01 3.04 7.01
CA LYS A 15 17.95 2.34 7.88
C LYS A 15 17.30 2.04 9.23
N ILE A 16 17.30 0.77 9.61
CA ILE A 16 16.82 0.33 10.91
C ILE A 16 17.96 0.50 11.94
N THR A 17 17.62 1.07 13.11
CA THR A 17 18.53 1.19 14.25
C THR A 17 17.86 0.65 15.50
N GLU A 18 18.66 0.33 16.52
CA GLU A 18 18.12 -0.10 17.82
C GLU A 18 17.19 0.95 18.45
N ASP A 19 17.52 2.25 18.30
CA ASP A 19 16.69 3.35 18.76
C ASP A 19 15.31 3.35 18.07
N ILE A 20 15.26 3.13 16.75
CA ILE A 20 14.00 3.03 16.01
C ILE A 20 13.16 1.85 16.52
N ILE A 21 13.80 0.68 16.73
CA ILE A 21 13.11 -0.51 17.23
C ILE A 21 12.55 -0.27 18.63
N ASN A 22 13.34 0.32 19.53
CA ASN A 22 12.92 0.60 20.90
C ASN A 22 11.80 1.65 21.00
N LYS A 23 11.67 2.53 20.00
CA LYS A 23 10.58 3.50 19.89
C LYS A 23 9.31 2.95 19.25
N CYS A 24 9.33 1.72 18.75
CA CYS A 24 8.12 1.12 18.21
C CYS A 24 7.15 0.77 19.35
N THR A 25 5.91 1.23 19.23
CA THR A 25 4.82 0.86 20.14
C THR A 25 4.34 -0.57 19.89
N ASN A 26 4.38 -0.99 18.61
CA ASN A 26 3.99 -2.33 18.19
C ASN A 26 4.95 -2.81 17.10
N ILE A 27 5.32 -4.09 17.18
CA ILE A 27 6.04 -4.81 16.13
C ILE A 27 5.29 -6.11 15.88
N VAL A 28 4.87 -6.33 14.65
CA VAL A 28 4.15 -7.53 14.24
C VAL A 28 4.91 -8.26 13.13
N ALA A 29 4.71 -9.56 13.08
CA ALA A 29 5.21 -10.41 12.01
C ALA A 29 4.06 -10.81 11.10
N LEU A 30 4.24 -10.70 9.78
CA LEU A 30 3.26 -11.15 8.81
C LEU A 30 3.39 -12.67 8.68
N ALA A 31 2.46 -13.40 9.31
CA ALA A 31 2.44 -14.85 9.27
C ALA A 31 2.15 -15.36 7.84
N GLY A 32 2.70 -16.52 7.53
CA GLY A 32 2.39 -17.29 6.33
C GLY A 32 1.21 -18.24 6.54
N VAL A 33 1.09 -19.20 5.64
CA VAL A 33 0.00 -20.18 5.62
C VAL A 33 0.03 -21.14 6.80
N GLU A 34 1.19 -21.40 7.40
CA GLU A 34 1.41 -22.45 8.40
C GLU A 34 0.59 -22.23 9.67
N GLN A 35 0.42 -20.98 10.08
CA GLN A 35 -0.34 -20.63 11.29
C GLN A 35 -1.86 -20.83 11.05
N ILE A 36 -2.33 -20.50 9.86
CA ILE A 36 -3.73 -20.67 9.47
C ILE A 36 -4.04 -22.15 9.31
N GLN A 37 -3.13 -22.93 8.71
CA GLN A 37 -3.28 -24.39 8.58
C GLN A 37 -3.34 -25.08 9.95
N LYS A 38 -2.56 -24.64 10.94
CA LYS A 38 -2.69 -25.13 12.32
C LYS A 38 -4.06 -24.85 12.92
N ALA A 39 -4.64 -23.69 12.61
CA ALA A 39 -5.99 -23.35 13.06
C ALA A 39 -7.06 -24.18 12.33
N ILE A 40 -6.92 -24.43 11.02
CA ILE A 40 -7.81 -25.34 10.27
C ILE A 40 -7.85 -26.74 10.91
N ASN A 41 -6.71 -27.27 11.36
CA ASN A 41 -6.62 -28.57 12.03
C ASN A 41 -7.38 -28.64 13.35
N THR A 42 -7.81 -27.52 13.94
CA THR A 42 -8.64 -27.53 15.16
C THR A 42 -10.11 -27.81 14.90
N ASN A 43 -10.53 -27.89 13.62
CA ASN A 43 -11.92 -27.98 13.18
C ASN A 43 -12.82 -26.85 13.71
N ALA A 44 -12.24 -25.66 13.93
CA ALA A 44 -13.01 -24.48 14.32
C ALA A 44 -13.87 -23.98 13.15
N ASP A 45 -15.13 -23.65 13.43
CA ASP A 45 -16.07 -23.10 12.44
C ASP A 45 -15.68 -21.68 12.01
N ILE A 46 -15.03 -20.91 12.90
CA ILE A 46 -14.57 -19.53 12.65
C ILE A 46 -13.13 -19.41 13.10
N ILE A 47 -12.26 -18.95 12.21
CA ILE A 47 -10.85 -18.68 12.49
C ILE A 47 -10.62 -17.18 12.38
N ILE A 48 -10.23 -16.54 13.49
CA ILE A 48 -9.80 -15.15 13.51
C ILE A 48 -8.28 -15.12 13.62
N SER A 49 -7.64 -14.75 12.52
CA SER A 49 -6.18 -14.63 12.44
C SER A 49 -5.71 -13.28 12.97
N GLY A 50 -4.53 -13.25 13.58
CA GLY A 50 -3.77 -12.03 13.77
C GLY A 50 -3.15 -11.52 12.47
N ARG A 51 -2.05 -10.75 12.55
CA ARG A 51 -1.40 -10.23 11.34
C ARG A 51 -0.78 -11.35 10.51
N SER A 52 -1.21 -11.48 9.28
CA SER A 52 -0.68 -12.37 8.25
C SER A 52 -0.48 -11.59 6.95
N THR A 53 0.15 -12.17 5.93
CA THR A 53 -0.01 -11.62 4.58
C THR A 53 -1.46 -11.80 4.14
N ASP A 54 -1.98 -10.87 3.36
CA ASP A 54 -3.38 -10.91 2.91
C ASP A 54 -3.63 -12.15 2.03
N THR A 55 -2.62 -12.51 1.26
CA THR A 55 -2.56 -13.71 0.43
C THR A 55 -2.59 -15.01 1.23
N ALA A 56 -1.93 -15.04 2.41
CA ALA A 56 -1.82 -16.28 3.21
C ALA A 56 -3.19 -16.81 3.68
N ILE A 57 -4.15 -15.93 3.94
CA ILE A 57 -5.50 -16.31 4.37
C ILE A 57 -6.18 -17.15 3.28
N ILE A 58 -6.06 -16.72 2.02
CA ILE A 58 -6.68 -17.41 0.87
C ILE A 58 -5.86 -18.63 0.46
N ALA A 59 -4.52 -18.50 0.39
CA ALA A 59 -3.63 -19.56 -0.05
C ALA A 59 -3.59 -20.76 0.91
N SER A 60 -3.88 -20.54 2.20
CA SER A 60 -3.77 -21.59 3.24
C SER A 60 -4.66 -22.81 2.97
N LEU A 61 -5.90 -22.61 2.54
CA LEU A 61 -6.84 -23.72 2.33
C LEU A 61 -6.47 -24.61 1.13
N PRO A 62 -6.21 -24.08 -0.08
CA PRO A 62 -5.80 -24.95 -1.19
C PRO A 62 -4.46 -25.64 -0.92
N ILE A 63 -3.50 -25.01 -0.25
CA ILE A 63 -2.24 -25.66 0.15
C ILE A 63 -2.49 -26.77 1.18
N TYR A 64 -3.38 -26.53 2.16
CA TYR A 64 -3.77 -27.52 3.15
C TYR A 64 -4.35 -28.79 2.50
N HIS A 65 -5.11 -28.63 1.42
CA HIS A 65 -5.66 -29.75 0.63
C HIS A 65 -4.67 -30.36 -0.38
N GLY A 66 -3.38 -30.01 -0.34
CA GLY A 66 -2.35 -30.57 -1.19
C GLY A 66 -2.40 -30.10 -2.65
N LEU A 67 -3.09 -29.00 -2.94
CA LEU A 67 -3.13 -28.43 -4.27
C LEU A 67 -1.84 -27.64 -4.59
N ASN A 68 -1.67 -27.24 -5.83
CA ASN A 68 -0.45 -26.58 -6.30
C ASN A 68 -0.16 -25.28 -5.52
N ILE A 69 0.97 -25.24 -4.83
CA ILE A 69 1.39 -24.13 -3.98
C ILE A 69 1.48 -22.82 -4.77
N ALA A 70 2.08 -22.85 -5.97
CA ALA A 70 2.22 -21.66 -6.79
C ALA A 70 0.87 -21.10 -7.23
N SER A 71 -0.06 -21.98 -7.61
CA SER A 71 -1.42 -21.60 -7.98
C SER A 71 -2.18 -21.01 -6.79
N ALA A 72 -1.99 -21.58 -5.60
CA ALA A 72 -2.62 -21.10 -4.37
C ALA A 72 -2.18 -19.67 -4.04
N TRP A 73 -0.87 -19.38 -4.04
CA TRP A 73 -0.35 -18.05 -3.80
C TRP A 73 -0.75 -17.06 -4.90
N HIS A 74 -0.70 -17.48 -6.18
CA HIS A 74 -1.09 -16.61 -7.29
C HIS A 74 -2.58 -16.27 -7.26
N GLY A 75 -3.45 -17.28 -7.08
CA GLY A 75 -4.89 -17.06 -6.95
C GLY A 75 -5.23 -16.17 -5.75
N ALA A 76 -4.54 -16.37 -4.63
CA ALA A 76 -4.69 -15.53 -3.45
C ALA A 76 -4.33 -14.06 -3.73
N LYS A 77 -3.21 -13.80 -4.43
CA LYS A 77 -2.82 -12.44 -4.83
C LYS A 77 -3.86 -11.76 -5.72
N ILE A 78 -4.45 -12.51 -6.64
CA ILE A 78 -5.50 -11.97 -7.52
C ILE A 78 -6.80 -11.68 -6.75
N ALA A 79 -7.13 -12.48 -5.73
CA ALA A 79 -8.43 -12.40 -5.07
C ALA A 79 -8.42 -11.59 -3.76
N GLU A 80 -7.26 -11.24 -3.20
CA GLU A 80 -7.16 -10.50 -1.94
C GLU A 80 -7.92 -9.17 -1.95
N CYS A 81 -8.02 -8.54 -3.12
CA CYS A 81 -8.77 -7.31 -3.34
C CYS A 81 -10.09 -7.54 -4.11
N GLY A 82 -10.56 -8.78 -4.19
CA GLY A 82 -11.85 -9.13 -4.75
C GLY A 82 -12.06 -8.67 -6.20
N ALA A 83 -13.04 -7.80 -6.42
CA ALA A 83 -13.43 -7.35 -7.76
C ALA A 83 -12.40 -6.49 -8.50
N LEU A 84 -11.31 -6.05 -7.87
CA LEU A 84 -10.28 -5.25 -8.54
C LEU A 84 -9.65 -5.95 -9.76
N ALA A 85 -9.64 -7.28 -9.77
CA ALA A 85 -9.17 -8.07 -10.92
C ALA A 85 -10.22 -8.22 -12.05
N THR A 86 -11.25 -7.35 -12.08
CA THR A 86 -12.37 -7.42 -13.02
C THR A 86 -12.58 -6.10 -13.75
N ASN A 87 -13.51 -6.10 -14.73
CA ASN A 87 -13.91 -4.88 -15.45
C ASN A 87 -14.84 -3.95 -14.64
N ASN A 88 -15.27 -4.37 -13.44
CA ASN A 88 -16.07 -3.56 -12.53
C ASN A 88 -15.48 -3.67 -11.11
N PRO A 89 -14.41 -2.90 -10.79
CA PRO A 89 -13.67 -3.02 -9.55
C PRO A 89 -14.47 -2.62 -8.30
N ASN A 90 -15.60 -1.96 -8.46
CA ASN A 90 -16.41 -1.45 -7.34
C ASN A 90 -17.45 -2.46 -6.85
N SER A 91 -17.54 -3.63 -7.44
CA SER A 91 -18.61 -4.57 -7.10
C SER A 91 -18.14 -5.98 -6.81
N GLY A 92 -18.33 -6.37 -5.57
CA GLY A 92 -18.49 -7.74 -5.18
C GLY A 92 -17.23 -8.54 -4.96
N VAL A 93 -17.45 -9.84 -4.91
CA VAL A 93 -16.46 -10.85 -4.61
C VAL A 93 -16.16 -11.69 -5.84
N VAL A 94 -15.06 -12.41 -5.80
CA VAL A 94 -14.66 -13.40 -6.79
C VAL A 94 -14.65 -14.79 -6.16
N LEU A 95 -15.00 -15.79 -6.97
CA LEU A 95 -14.85 -17.20 -6.65
C LEU A 95 -13.53 -17.68 -7.25
N LEU A 96 -12.72 -18.36 -6.45
CA LEU A 96 -11.54 -19.11 -6.90
C LEU A 96 -11.84 -20.59 -6.86
N GLU A 97 -11.56 -21.27 -7.96
CA GLU A 97 -11.62 -22.72 -8.08
C GLU A 97 -10.20 -23.24 -8.39
N PHE A 98 -9.62 -23.99 -7.48
CA PHE A 98 -8.25 -24.51 -7.58
C PHE A 98 -8.23 -25.98 -7.99
N ASP A 99 -7.22 -26.36 -8.77
CA ASP A 99 -6.85 -27.74 -9.04
C ASP A 99 -5.32 -27.91 -9.06
N HIS A 100 -4.83 -29.10 -9.45
CA HIS A 100 -3.39 -29.39 -9.45
C HIS A 100 -2.58 -28.59 -10.47
N ASN A 101 -3.21 -28.00 -11.49
CA ASN A 101 -2.53 -27.30 -12.60
C ASN A 101 -2.63 -25.78 -12.51
N GLY A 102 -3.63 -25.25 -11.79
CA GLY A 102 -3.86 -23.82 -11.75
C GLY A 102 -5.10 -23.44 -10.95
N PHE A 103 -5.66 -22.29 -11.31
CA PHE A 103 -6.91 -21.83 -10.72
C PHE A 103 -7.79 -21.12 -11.77
N THR A 104 -9.08 -21.07 -11.48
CA THR A 104 -10.05 -20.29 -12.25
C THR A 104 -10.62 -19.20 -11.37
N ILE A 105 -10.64 -17.96 -11.87
CA ILE A 105 -11.29 -16.82 -11.21
C ILE A 105 -12.60 -16.48 -11.90
N THR A 106 -13.68 -16.39 -11.13
CA THR A 106 -15.02 -16.06 -11.59
C THR A 106 -15.63 -14.94 -10.74
N PRO A 107 -15.94 -13.76 -11.30
CA PRO A 107 -16.70 -12.74 -10.60
C PRO A 107 -18.11 -13.22 -10.25
N MET A 108 -18.55 -12.92 -9.04
CA MET A 108 -19.88 -13.36 -8.56
C MET A 108 -20.98 -12.32 -8.78
N CYS A 109 -20.64 -11.07 -9.14
CA CYS A 109 -21.62 -10.04 -9.43
C CYS A 109 -22.14 -10.10 -10.87
N LYS A 110 -23.42 -9.76 -11.05
CA LYS A 110 -24.03 -9.62 -12.37
C LYS A 110 -23.29 -8.57 -13.20
N ASN A 111 -23.17 -8.82 -14.50
CA ASN A 111 -22.52 -7.92 -15.47
C ASN A 111 -21.04 -7.64 -15.23
N THR A 112 -20.40 -8.39 -14.35
CA THR A 112 -18.95 -8.32 -14.08
C THR A 112 -18.22 -9.45 -14.79
N LYS A 113 -17.08 -9.14 -15.37
CA LYS A 113 -16.24 -10.08 -16.12
C LYS A 113 -14.79 -9.99 -15.67
N ALA A 114 -14.17 -11.13 -15.45
CA ALA A 114 -12.73 -11.26 -15.47
C ALA A 114 -12.28 -11.48 -16.91
N THR A 115 -11.21 -10.83 -17.30
CA THR A 115 -10.53 -11.04 -18.58
C THR A 115 -9.06 -11.34 -18.34
N PRO A 116 -8.36 -12.03 -19.25
CA PRO A 116 -6.92 -12.23 -19.11
C PRO A 116 -6.17 -10.94 -18.79
N GLN A 117 -6.56 -9.84 -19.40
CA GLN A 117 -5.96 -8.53 -19.21
C GLN A 117 -6.23 -7.96 -17.82
N THR A 118 -7.49 -7.99 -17.32
CA THR A 118 -7.81 -7.46 -15.99
C THR A 118 -7.16 -8.26 -14.87
N VAL A 119 -7.09 -9.59 -15.03
CA VAL A 119 -6.46 -10.48 -14.05
C VAL A 119 -4.94 -10.27 -14.04
N PHE A 120 -4.30 -10.20 -15.21
CA PHE A 120 -2.86 -9.92 -15.27
C PHE A 120 -2.53 -8.51 -14.75
N ALA A 121 -3.31 -7.49 -15.12
CA ALA A 121 -3.08 -6.12 -14.67
C ALA A 121 -3.13 -5.98 -13.14
N HIS A 122 -3.89 -6.85 -12.44
CA HIS A 122 -3.93 -6.84 -10.98
C HIS A 122 -2.59 -7.19 -10.33
N MET A 123 -1.68 -7.89 -11.04
CA MET A 123 -0.33 -8.16 -10.56
C MET A 123 0.53 -6.90 -10.40
N LEU A 124 0.12 -5.76 -10.98
CA LEU A 124 0.76 -4.46 -10.78
C LEU A 124 0.31 -3.78 -9.46
N TYR A 125 -0.77 -4.27 -8.84
CA TYR A 125 -1.34 -3.66 -7.65
C TYR A 125 -0.52 -3.99 -6.40
N GLU A 126 0.04 -2.95 -5.76
CA GLU A 126 0.83 -3.05 -4.52
C GLU A 126 2.06 -3.98 -4.61
N ASN A 127 2.57 -4.24 -5.80
CA ASN A 127 3.78 -5.03 -6.00
C ASN A 127 4.93 -4.17 -6.54
N ALA A 128 6.12 -4.33 -5.97
CA ALA A 128 7.33 -3.71 -6.50
C ALA A 128 7.79 -4.38 -7.82
N ASP A 129 7.58 -5.69 -7.93
CA ASP A 129 7.83 -6.49 -9.13
C ASP A 129 6.54 -7.25 -9.48
N PRO A 130 5.98 -7.10 -10.71
CA PRO A 130 4.75 -7.77 -11.10
C PRO A 130 4.91 -9.26 -11.36
N TYR A 131 6.14 -9.77 -11.44
CA TYR A 131 6.43 -11.16 -11.76
C TYR A 131 6.95 -11.96 -10.59
N ILE A 132 7.70 -11.34 -9.68
CA ILE A 132 8.33 -12.00 -8.53
C ILE A 132 7.76 -11.43 -7.24
N LEU A 133 6.97 -12.22 -6.55
CA LEU A 133 6.31 -11.83 -5.31
C LEU A 133 6.91 -12.57 -4.12
N LEU A 134 7.42 -11.80 -3.16
CA LEU A 134 7.98 -12.35 -1.94
C LEU A 134 6.88 -12.65 -0.93
N GLU A 135 6.82 -13.89 -0.49
CA GLU A 135 5.87 -14.37 0.50
C GLU A 135 6.60 -15.08 1.66
N PRO A 136 5.97 -15.32 2.81
CA PRO A 136 6.59 -16.07 3.88
C PRO A 136 7.09 -17.46 3.40
N GLY A 137 8.37 -17.73 3.65
CA GLY A 137 9.00 -18.97 3.29
C GLY A 137 9.43 -19.15 1.84
N GLY A 138 9.19 -18.14 0.95
CA GLY A 138 9.59 -18.28 -0.45
C GLY A 138 9.25 -17.10 -1.33
N TYR A 139 9.12 -17.38 -2.62
CA TYR A 139 8.59 -16.42 -3.59
C TYR A 139 7.82 -17.13 -4.70
N LEU A 140 6.85 -16.40 -5.21
CA LEU A 140 6.06 -16.77 -6.37
C LEU A 140 6.67 -16.14 -7.62
N ASP A 141 6.87 -16.94 -8.66
CA ASP A 141 7.27 -16.50 -10.00
C ASP A 141 6.10 -16.73 -10.97
N VAL A 142 5.57 -15.64 -11.53
CA VAL A 142 4.49 -15.66 -12.51
C VAL A 142 4.94 -15.26 -13.91
N SER A 143 6.25 -15.17 -14.18
CA SER A 143 6.80 -14.76 -15.48
C SER A 143 6.29 -15.62 -16.64
N ASN A 144 6.01 -16.89 -16.38
CA ASN A 144 5.51 -17.84 -17.38
C ASN A 144 4.02 -18.17 -17.19
N ALA A 145 3.32 -17.44 -16.34
CA ALA A 145 1.90 -17.66 -16.13
C ALA A 145 1.08 -17.36 -17.40
N LYS A 146 0.11 -18.18 -17.66
CA LYS A 146 -0.78 -18.10 -18.82
C LYS A 146 -2.19 -17.79 -18.34
N TYR A 147 -2.75 -16.72 -18.86
CA TYR A 147 -4.10 -16.27 -18.55
C TYR A 147 -4.99 -16.51 -19.76
N LYS A 148 -5.96 -17.41 -19.62
CA LYS A 148 -6.85 -17.80 -20.73
C LYS A 148 -8.29 -17.54 -20.37
N LYS A 149 -9.06 -16.97 -21.32
CA LYS A 149 -10.52 -16.92 -21.18
C LYS A 149 -11.06 -18.33 -20.99
N HIS A 150 -11.87 -18.53 -19.95
CA HIS A 150 -12.46 -19.84 -19.65
C HIS A 150 -13.95 -19.85 -20.00
N LYS A 151 -14.85 -19.43 -19.14
CA LYS A 151 -16.27 -19.29 -19.42
C LYS A 151 -16.57 -17.84 -19.87
N LYS A 152 -17.84 -17.49 -20.01
CA LYS A 152 -18.29 -16.16 -20.47
C LYS A 152 -17.66 -14.98 -19.69
N ASN A 153 -17.41 -15.17 -18.39
CA ASN A 153 -16.96 -14.12 -17.47
C ASN A 153 -15.75 -14.54 -16.59
N SER A 154 -15.12 -15.68 -16.83
CA SER A 154 -14.05 -16.23 -15.99
C SER A 154 -12.74 -16.40 -16.76
N VAL A 155 -11.63 -16.47 -16.00
CA VAL A 155 -10.28 -16.67 -16.51
C VAL A 155 -9.63 -17.85 -15.84
N ARG A 156 -9.00 -18.70 -16.63
CA ARG A 156 -8.11 -19.76 -16.18
C ARG A 156 -6.68 -19.27 -16.15
N VAL A 157 -5.96 -19.54 -15.05
CA VAL A 157 -4.55 -19.18 -14.84
C VAL A 157 -3.74 -20.41 -14.52
N GLU A 158 -2.61 -20.59 -15.23
CA GLU A 158 -1.71 -21.74 -15.11
C GLU A 158 -0.25 -21.30 -15.30
N GLY A 159 0.71 -22.13 -14.91
CA GLY A 159 2.13 -21.94 -15.20
C GLY A 159 2.93 -21.11 -14.20
N SER A 160 2.34 -20.70 -13.09
CA SER A 160 3.05 -20.10 -11.95
C SER A 160 4.00 -21.12 -11.30
N LYS A 161 5.09 -20.62 -10.72
CA LYS A 161 6.08 -21.44 -10.02
C LYS A 161 6.30 -20.92 -8.61
N TRP A 162 6.54 -21.83 -7.66
CA TRP A 162 6.90 -21.51 -6.30
C TRP A 162 8.32 -21.95 -6.00
N PHE A 163 9.08 -21.08 -5.35
CA PHE A 163 10.43 -21.35 -4.93
C PHE A 163 10.55 -21.15 -3.42
N HIS A 164 10.89 -22.22 -2.71
CA HIS A 164 11.14 -22.15 -1.27
C HIS A 164 12.43 -21.39 -1.01
N LYS A 165 12.42 -20.57 0.04
CA LYS A 165 13.58 -19.84 0.53
C LYS A 165 14.07 -20.43 1.86
N ASN A 166 15.33 -20.76 1.91
CA ASN A 166 15.99 -21.20 3.13
C ASN A 166 17.11 -20.21 3.49
N PRO A 167 17.17 -19.66 4.73
CA PRO A 167 16.24 -19.91 5.81
C PRO A 167 14.84 -19.31 5.54
N TYR A 168 13.82 -19.86 6.21
CA TYR A 168 12.47 -19.30 6.21
C TYR A 168 12.50 -17.86 6.72
N THR A 169 11.91 -16.94 5.97
CA THR A 169 11.84 -15.53 6.33
C THR A 169 10.40 -15.02 6.22
N LEU A 170 10.10 -14.00 7.01
CA LEU A 170 8.84 -13.27 6.94
C LEU A 170 9.08 -11.77 7.14
N LYS A 171 8.14 -10.95 6.73
CA LYS A 171 8.21 -9.50 6.90
C LYS A 171 7.81 -9.11 8.34
N LEU A 172 8.58 -8.21 8.93
CA LEU A 172 8.22 -7.53 10.17
C LEU A 172 7.74 -6.11 9.87
N GLU A 173 6.73 -5.67 10.56
CA GLU A 173 6.21 -4.31 10.51
C GLU A 173 6.24 -3.69 11.90
N GLY A 174 6.82 -2.49 12.01
CA GLY A 174 6.88 -1.72 13.24
C GLY A 174 6.13 -0.40 13.11
N ALA A 175 5.34 -0.05 14.12
CA ALA A 175 4.69 1.25 14.22
C ALA A 175 5.31 2.06 15.36
N ARG A 176 5.67 3.32 15.07
CA ARG A 176 6.16 4.27 16.07
C ARG A 176 5.57 5.65 15.85
N LEU A 177 5.39 6.39 16.92
CA LEU A 177 5.02 7.79 16.82
C LEU A 177 6.21 8.60 16.30
N VAL A 178 6.03 9.32 15.21
CA VAL A 178 7.08 10.17 14.60
C VAL A 178 6.76 11.67 14.71
N GLY A 179 5.53 12.04 15.07
CA GLY A 179 5.09 13.41 15.23
C GLY A 179 3.58 13.56 15.11
N PHE A 180 3.15 14.81 15.19
CA PHE A 180 1.75 15.22 15.08
C PHE A 180 1.60 16.14 13.88
N GLN A 181 0.46 16.09 13.23
CA GLN A 181 0.19 16.93 12.06
C GLN A 181 -1.13 17.67 12.20
N THR A 182 -1.12 18.92 11.68
CA THR A 182 -2.32 19.70 11.40
C THR A 182 -2.34 20.01 9.91
N ILE A 183 -3.47 19.83 9.26
CA ILE A 183 -3.67 20.08 7.84
C ILE A 183 -4.67 21.23 7.71
N SER A 184 -4.30 22.24 6.89
CA SER A 184 -5.19 23.32 6.47
C SER A 184 -5.31 23.30 4.95
N ILE A 185 -6.51 23.43 4.42
CA ILE A 185 -6.76 23.47 2.98
C ILE A 185 -7.47 24.77 2.65
N VAL A 186 -6.92 25.49 1.66
CA VAL A 186 -7.47 26.75 1.16
C VAL A 186 -7.73 26.63 -0.33
N LEU A 187 -8.92 27.01 -0.77
CA LEU A 187 -9.30 27.06 -2.18
C LEU A 187 -9.05 28.46 -2.73
N ILE A 188 -8.38 28.54 -3.87
CA ILE A 188 -7.99 29.81 -4.50
C ILE A 188 -8.52 29.82 -5.93
N ARG A 189 -9.39 30.80 -6.23
CA ARG A 189 -9.99 31.01 -7.54
C ARG A 189 -9.59 32.36 -8.16
N ASP A 190 -9.02 33.29 -7.40
CA ASP A 190 -8.56 34.56 -7.93
C ASP A 190 -7.52 34.35 -9.06
N PRO A 191 -7.75 34.86 -10.28
CA PRO A 191 -6.87 34.59 -11.42
C PRO A 191 -5.44 35.11 -11.22
N HIS A 192 -5.25 36.21 -10.46
CA HIS A 192 -3.93 36.74 -10.18
C HIS A 192 -3.13 35.78 -9.27
N TYR A 193 -3.75 35.27 -8.21
CA TYR A 193 -3.12 34.29 -7.32
C TYR A 193 -2.88 32.96 -8.01
N VAL A 194 -3.86 32.44 -8.77
CA VAL A 194 -3.71 31.17 -9.51
C VAL A 194 -2.54 31.27 -10.51
N LYS A 195 -2.46 32.36 -11.28
CA LYS A 195 -1.36 32.59 -12.24
C LYS A 195 0.01 32.71 -11.57
N ASN A 196 0.08 33.29 -10.36
CA ASN A 196 1.31 33.53 -9.64
C ASN A 196 1.51 32.59 -8.43
N ILE A 197 0.83 31.45 -8.41
CA ILE A 197 0.73 30.58 -7.24
C ILE A 197 2.11 30.18 -6.67
N ASP A 198 3.09 29.86 -7.50
CA ASP A 198 4.43 29.47 -7.03
C ASP A 198 5.13 30.62 -6.30
N LYS A 199 5.00 31.85 -6.83
CA LYS A 199 5.59 33.03 -6.19
C LYS A 199 4.93 33.30 -4.84
N TRP A 200 3.61 33.15 -4.78
CA TRP A 200 2.86 33.32 -3.54
C TRP A 200 3.22 32.26 -2.51
N ILE A 201 3.24 30.99 -2.87
CA ILE A 201 3.64 29.87 -2.01
C ILE A 201 5.06 30.07 -1.45
N ASN A 202 6.00 30.52 -2.28
CA ASN A 202 7.37 30.77 -1.84
C ASN A 202 7.43 31.95 -0.83
N LYS A 203 6.64 33.02 -1.03
CA LYS A 203 6.52 34.14 -0.08
C LYS A 203 5.91 33.67 1.24
N LEU A 204 4.82 32.91 1.18
CA LEU A 204 4.12 32.33 2.32
C LEU A 204 5.07 31.46 3.17
N LYS A 205 5.81 30.57 2.53
CA LYS A 205 6.79 29.70 3.19
C LYS A 205 7.91 30.51 3.88
N LYS A 206 8.44 31.53 3.19
CA LYS A 206 9.46 32.43 3.76
C LYS A 206 8.91 33.22 4.96
N SER A 207 7.69 33.75 4.84
CA SER A 207 7.01 34.46 5.92
C SER A 207 6.81 33.58 7.14
N PHE A 208 6.31 32.36 6.96
CA PHE A 208 6.14 31.38 8.03
C PHE A 208 7.43 31.13 8.79
N TYR A 209 8.52 30.77 8.11
CA TYR A 209 9.78 30.49 8.79
C TYR A 209 10.40 31.73 9.46
N ARG A 210 10.21 32.91 8.91
CA ARG A 210 10.62 34.14 9.57
C ARG A 210 9.87 34.40 10.89
N LYS A 211 8.54 34.13 10.90
CA LYS A 211 7.70 34.29 12.10
C LYS A 211 8.05 33.22 13.16
N THR A 212 8.38 32.01 12.76
CA THR A 212 8.65 30.90 13.68
C THR A 212 10.09 30.83 14.18
N GLN A 213 11.06 31.41 13.47
CA GLN A 213 12.50 31.29 13.72
C GLN A 213 12.93 31.58 15.16
N LYS A 214 12.27 32.53 15.83
CA LYS A 214 12.56 32.93 17.21
C LYS A 214 11.46 32.56 18.21
N SER A 215 10.61 31.62 17.88
CA SER A 215 9.47 31.19 18.68
C SER A 215 9.59 29.72 19.10
N ILE A 216 8.68 29.26 19.96
CA ILE A 216 8.56 27.84 20.33
C ILE A 216 8.20 26.93 19.15
N LEU A 217 7.87 27.51 17.99
CA LEU A 217 7.47 26.84 16.75
C LEU A 217 8.64 26.66 15.77
N PHE A 218 9.88 26.96 16.17
CA PHE A 218 11.06 26.93 15.28
C PHE A 218 11.35 25.55 14.67
N ASP A 219 10.90 24.48 15.33
CA ASP A 219 11.08 23.07 14.94
C ASP A 219 9.91 22.51 14.13
N VAL A 220 8.89 23.35 13.82
CA VAL A 220 7.74 22.90 13.02
C VAL A 220 8.10 22.88 11.53
N ARG A 221 7.87 21.74 10.91
CA ARG A 221 8.03 21.59 9.46
C ARG A 221 6.73 21.95 8.75
N LEU A 222 6.83 22.88 7.78
CA LEU A 222 5.74 23.24 6.87
C LEU A 222 5.98 22.60 5.49
N GLU A 223 5.02 21.83 5.02
CA GLU A 223 4.92 21.36 3.64
C GLU A 223 3.70 21.99 2.98
N LEU A 224 3.87 22.52 1.76
CA LEU A 224 2.81 23.13 0.97
C LEU A 224 2.68 22.36 -0.34
N ARG A 225 1.47 21.87 -0.64
CA ARG A 225 1.13 21.14 -1.87
C ARG A 225 0.06 21.92 -2.63
N ILE A 226 0.23 22.05 -3.94
CA ILE A 226 -0.72 22.76 -4.81
C ILE A 226 -1.54 21.71 -5.55
N ILE A 227 -2.73 21.42 -5.05
CA ILE A 227 -3.69 20.50 -5.68
C ILE A 227 -4.23 21.21 -6.93
N GLY A 228 -4.28 20.46 -8.03
CA GLY A 228 -4.60 20.99 -9.35
C GLY A 228 -3.36 21.40 -10.15
N LYS A 229 -2.15 21.33 -9.57
CA LYS A 229 -0.90 21.63 -10.27
C LYS A 229 0.10 20.47 -10.17
N ASN A 230 0.71 20.28 -9.00
CA ASN A 230 1.81 19.33 -8.81
C ASN A 230 1.75 18.59 -7.46
N ALA A 231 0.59 18.52 -6.83
CA ALA A 231 0.46 17.91 -5.51
C ALA A 231 0.79 16.41 -5.49
N THR A 232 0.57 15.70 -6.60
CA THR A 232 0.78 14.26 -6.72
C THR A 232 2.23 13.92 -7.11
N LEU A 233 2.71 14.47 -8.21
CA LEU A 233 4.03 14.13 -8.78
C LEU A 233 5.15 15.12 -8.38
N GLY A 234 4.81 16.26 -7.76
CA GLY A 234 5.80 17.27 -7.38
C GLY A 234 6.60 17.77 -8.59
N ASN A 235 7.94 17.67 -8.51
CA ASN A 235 8.84 18.08 -9.59
C ASN A 235 8.84 17.13 -10.79
N LEU A 236 8.20 15.98 -10.68
CA LEU A 236 8.06 15.00 -11.78
C LEU A 236 6.83 15.26 -12.65
N GLU A 237 5.99 16.27 -12.30
CA GLU A 237 4.79 16.61 -13.07
C GLU A 237 5.17 17.14 -14.46
N PRO A 238 4.87 16.40 -15.55
CA PRO A 238 5.25 16.79 -16.93
C PRO A 238 4.27 17.77 -17.57
N LEU A 239 3.04 17.88 -17.02
CA LEU A 239 1.98 18.66 -17.62
C LEU A 239 1.92 20.07 -17.04
N THR A 240 1.81 21.07 -17.93
CA THR A 240 1.48 22.44 -17.57
C THR A 240 0.02 22.69 -17.92
N ILE A 241 -0.85 22.74 -16.93
CA ILE A 241 -2.29 22.94 -17.12
C ILE A 241 -2.65 24.35 -16.58
N ASN A 242 -3.41 25.11 -17.37
CA ASN A 242 -4.01 26.36 -16.92
C ASN A 242 -5.29 26.06 -16.14
N ASN A 243 -5.22 26.12 -14.84
CA ASN A 243 -6.38 25.91 -13.98
C ASN A 243 -7.12 27.22 -13.69
N THR A 244 -8.44 27.15 -13.55
CA THR A 244 -9.27 28.27 -13.10
C THR A 244 -9.24 28.42 -11.59
N GLU A 245 -8.93 27.35 -10.87
CA GLU A 245 -8.80 27.31 -9.43
C GLU A 245 -7.79 26.25 -8.99
N VAL A 246 -7.21 26.43 -7.83
CA VAL A 246 -6.30 25.48 -7.18
C VAL A 246 -6.62 25.39 -5.69
N ALA A 247 -6.25 24.28 -5.05
CA ALA A 247 -6.23 24.19 -3.61
C ALA A 247 -4.79 24.17 -3.09
N VAL A 248 -4.52 24.86 -2.02
CA VAL A 248 -3.25 24.77 -1.28
C VAL A 248 -3.47 24.00 0.00
N MET A 249 -2.82 22.85 0.10
CA MET A 249 -2.76 22.03 1.30
C MET A 249 -1.50 22.38 2.08
N ALA A 250 -1.66 22.96 3.26
CA ALA A 250 -0.59 23.24 4.21
C ALA A 250 -0.55 22.14 5.28
N ILE A 251 0.58 21.45 5.42
CA ILE A 251 0.80 20.37 6.37
C ILE A 251 1.86 20.85 7.38
N PHE A 252 1.46 20.96 8.63
CA PHE A 252 2.32 21.37 9.75
C PHE A 252 2.67 20.13 10.57
N THR A 253 3.94 19.75 10.60
CA THR A 253 4.42 18.61 11.37
C THR A 253 5.27 19.06 12.54
N ALA A 254 4.94 18.62 13.75
CA ALA A 254 5.60 18.98 15.00
C ALA A 254 5.73 17.79 15.95
N ASN A 255 6.50 17.96 17.03
CA ASN A 255 6.64 16.97 18.12
C ASN A 255 5.47 16.97 19.11
N LYS A 256 4.55 17.97 19.03
CA LYS A 256 3.32 18.10 19.82
C LYS A 256 2.18 18.60 18.93
N GLN A 257 0.96 18.12 19.18
CA GLN A 257 -0.24 18.53 18.43
C GLN A 257 -0.52 20.03 18.58
N GLU A 258 -0.34 20.59 19.79
CA GLU A 258 -0.52 22.02 20.04
C GLU A 258 0.36 22.89 19.15
N LYS A 259 1.66 22.54 19.03
CA LYS A 259 2.57 23.26 18.13
C LYS A 259 2.12 23.22 16.66
N ALA A 260 1.64 22.07 16.20
CA ALA A 260 1.12 21.94 14.84
C ALA A 260 -0.13 22.82 14.64
N ASN A 261 -1.05 22.83 15.62
CA ASN A 261 -2.25 23.67 15.59
C ASN A 261 -1.94 25.17 15.60
N ASP A 262 -1.02 25.61 16.47
CA ASP A 262 -0.64 27.03 16.57
C ASP A 262 0.10 27.50 15.33
N SER A 263 0.88 26.64 14.71
CA SER A 263 1.52 26.92 13.42
C SER A 263 0.51 27.13 12.29
N ALA A 264 -0.57 26.33 12.29
CA ALA A 264 -1.66 26.50 11.31
C ALA A 264 -2.39 27.84 11.49
N LYS A 265 -2.64 28.25 12.74
CA LYS A 265 -3.23 29.58 13.06
C LYS A 265 -2.31 30.71 12.60
N LEU A 266 -0.98 30.55 12.77
CA LEU A 266 -0.01 31.58 12.41
C LEU A 266 0.09 31.84 10.90
N LEU A 267 -0.19 30.83 10.08
CA LEU A 267 -0.18 30.95 8.61
C LEU A 267 -1.44 31.65 8.07
N ASN A 268 -2.56 31.53 8.76
CA ASN A 268 -3.88 31.97 8.28
C ASN A 268 -4.05 33.47 8.00
N PRO A 269 -3.33 34.44 8.62
CA PRO A 269 -3.46 35.85 8.33
C PRO A 269 -2.69 36.37 7.10
N ASP A 270 -1.93 35.53 6.41
CA ASP A 270 -1.11 35.90 5.26
C ASP A 270 -1.78 35.57 3.94
#